data_c6d5879fdcea23a2fc47d730df3767a3
#
_entry.id   c6d5879fdcea23a2fc47d730df3767a3
#
_cell.length_a   1.000
_cell.length_b   1.000
_cell.length_c   1.000
_cell.angle_alpha   90.00
_cell.angle_beta   90.00
_cell.angle_gamma   90.00
#
_symmetry.space_group_name_H-M   'P 1'
#
loop_
_entity.id
_entity.type
_entity.pdbx_description
1 polymer ?
#
loop_
_entity_poly.entity_id
_entity_poly.type
_entity_poly.pdbx_seq_one_letter_code
_entity_poly.pdbx_strand_id
1 'polypeptide(L)'
;MSESVARIALAAGATALALGIALQARAAERRRAAAGPLQLDGIAGRLVLFTAAGCRRCEQARTTLTRAGVEFAEMEFDQDPDRVRSIGVAAVPLLVARDAAGAEVGRIAGRIGRRALARLLSRLP
;
A
#
# COMPACT_ATOMS: atom_id res chain seq x y z
N MET A 1 3.27 -49.27 1.79
CA MET A 1 3.63 -48.07 2.60
C MET A 1 4.34 -46.98 1.79
N SER A 2 5.26 -47.32 0.90
CA SER A 2 5.98 -46.33 0.10
C SER A 2 5.10 -45.53 -0.89
N GLU A 3 4.15 -46.18 -1.53
CA GLU A 3 3.24 -45.53 -2.50
C GLU A 3 2.30 -44.51 -1.82
N SER A 4 1.80 -44.81 -0.64
CA SER A 4 0.91 -43.89 0.11
C SER A 4 1.67 -42.65 0.60
N VAL A 5 2.90 -42.81 1.04
CA VAL A 5 3.77 -41.71 1.46
C VAL A 5 4.12 -40.82 0.26
N ALA A 6 4.44 -41.42 -0.89
CA ALA A 6 4.74 -40.70 -2.12
C ALA A 6 3.52 -39.88 -2.62
N ARG A 7 2.32 -40.45 -2.56
CA ARG A 7 1.08 -39.75 -2.94
C ARG A 7 0.76 -38.58 -2.01
N ILE A 8 0.96 -38.75 -0.71
CA ILE A 8 0.78 -37.68 0.30
C ILE A 8 1.80 -36.58 0.07
N ALA A 9 3.06 -36.91 -0.17
CA ALA A 9 4.10 -35.93 -0.43
C ALA A 9 3.84 -35.13 -1.73
N LEU A 10 3.40 -35.79 -2.78
CA LEU A 10 3.01 -35.15 -4.04
C LEU A 10 1.80 -34.21 -3.85
N ALA A 11 0.77 -34.66 -3.14
CA ALA A 11 -0.41 -33.84 -2.85
C ALA A 11 -0.04 -32.59 -2.01
N ALA A 12 0.77 -32.77 -0.97
CA ALA A 12 1.24 -31.67 -0.14
C ALA A 12 2.10 -30.66 -0.94
N GLY A 13 2.98 -31.14 -1.81
CA GLY A 13 3.78 -30.31 -2.69
C GLY A 13 2.94 -29.52 -3.69
N ALA A 14 1.95 -30.15 -4.31
CA ALA A 14 1.04 -29.50 -5.24
C ALA A 14 0.21 -28.40 -4.54
N THR A 15 -0.27 -28.69 -3.34
CA THR A 15 -1.05 -27.72 -2.55
C THR A 15 -0.20 -26.51 -2.14
N ALA A 16 1.03 -26.74 -1.68
CA ALA A 16 1.95 -25.68 -1.33
C ALA A 16 2.31 -24.79 -2.52
N LEU A 17 2.54 -25.40 -3.70
CA LEU A 17 2.82 -24.67 -4.94
C LEU A 17 1.61 -23.81 -5.36
N ALA A 18 0.41 -24.38 -5.36
CA ALA A 18 -0.82 -23.65 -5.69
C ALA A 18 -1.07 -22.48 -4.76
N LEU A 19 -0.85 -22.66 -3.45
CA LEU A 19 -0.96 -21.58 -2.47
C LEU A 19 0.07 -20.47 -2.70
N GLY A 20 1.31 -20.85 -3.00
CA GLY A 20 2.38 -19.91 -3.32
C GLY A 20 2.05 -19.07 -4.56
N ILE A 21 1.55 -19.67 -5.62
CA ILE A 21 1.12 -18.97 -6.84
C ILE A 21 -0.06 -18.03 -6.53
N ALA A 22 -1.05 -18.47 -5.76
CA ALA A 22 -2.20 -17.66 -5.40
C ALA A 22 -1.80 -16.42 -4.56
N LEU A 23 -0.87 -16.59 -3.62
CA LEU A 23 -0.36 -15.48 -2.82
C LEU A 23 0.44 -14.47 -3.65
N GLN A 24 1.24 -14.95 -4.59
CA GLN A 24 1.98 -14.09 -5.52
C GLN A 24 1.05 -13.33 -6.47
N ALA A 25 0.02 -13.98 -6.99
CA ALA A 25 -0.98 -13.35 -7.84
C ALA A 25 -1.70 -12.23 -7.10
N ARG A 26 -2.14 -12.46 -5.86
CA ARG A 26 -2.75 -11.42 -5.01
C ARG A 26 -1.81 -10.27 -4.71
N ALA A 27 -0.53 -10.55 -4.45
CA ALA A 27 0.46 -9.51 -4.24
C ALA A 27 0.69 -8.68 -5.51
N ALA A 28 0.72 -9.30 -6.68
CA ALA A 28 0.83 -8.63 -7.97
C ALA A 28 -0.39 -7.74 -8.27
N GLU A 29 -1.60 -8.23 -7.99
CA GLU A 29 -2.84 -7.44 -8.12
C GLU A 29 -2.83 -6.20 -7.23
N ARG A 30 -2.43 -6.35 -5.97
CA ARG A 30 -2.29 -5.23 -5.03
C ARG A 30 -1.28 -4.18 -5.52
N ARG A 31 -0.15 -4.63 -6.08
CA ARG A 31 0.85 -3.73 -6.67
C ARG A 31 0.31 -2.99 -7.89
N ARG A 32 -0.43 -3.68 -8.77
CA ARG A 32 -1.07 -3.06 -9.95
C ARG A 32 -2.14 -2.05 -9.53
N ALA A 33 -2.97 -2.40 -8.55
CA ALA A 33 -3.97 -1.50 -8.01
C ALA A 33 -3.34 -0.26 -7.37
N ALA A 34 -2.22 -0.42 -6.66
CA ALA A 34 -1.47 0.68 -6.06
C ALA A 34 -0.71 1.54 -7.09
N ALA A 35 -0.50 1.03 -8.31
CA ALA A 35 0.20 1.73 -9.39
C ALA A 35 -0.74 2.48 -10.35
N GLY A 36 -2.06 2.33 -10.21
CA GLY A 36 -3.05 3.00 -11.05
C GLY A 36 -3.04 4.53 -10.90
N PRO A 37 -3.64 5.27 -11.85
CA PRO A 37 -3.74 6.72 -11.76
C PRO A 37 -4.61 7.14 -10.58
N LEU A 38 -4.22 8.22 -9.90
CA LEU A 38 -4.96 8.80 -8.78
C LEU A 38 -5.56 10.15 -9.18
N GLN A 39 -6.81 10.36 -8.80
CA GLN A 39 -7.53 11.62 -8.96
C GLN A 39 -7.35 12.46 -7.69
N LEU A 40 -6.29 13.27 -7.66
CA LEU A 40 -5.88 14.03 -6.48
C LEU A 40 -6.43 15.45 -6.43
N ASP A 41 -7.30 15.82 -7.35
CA ASP A 41 -7.88 17.15 -7.41
C ASP A 41 -8.70 17.47 -6.14
N GLY A 42 -8.54 18.68 -5.63
CA GLY A 42 -9.24 19.12 -4.44
C GLY A 42 -8.73 18.55 -3.11
N ILE A 43 -7.63 17.82 -3.12
CA ILE A 43 -6.97 17.31 -1.91
C ILE A 43 -5.90 18.31 -1.48
N ALA A 44 -5.93 18.72 -0.21
CA ALA A 44 -4.91 19.60 0.35
C ALA A 44 -3.67 18.80 0.81
N GLY A 45 -2.53 19.47 0.82
CA GLY A 45 -1.28 18.94 1.37
C GLY A 45 -0.33 18.34 0.33
N ARG A 46 0.95 18.38 0.65
CA ARG A 46 2.02 17.83 -0.19
C ARG A 46 2.25 16.34 0.03
N LEU A 47 1.95 15.86 1.24
CA LEU A 47 1.93 14.45 1.60
C LEU A 47 0.51 14.08 2.02
N VAL A 48 -0.04 13.06 1.42
CA VAL A 48 -1.37 12.52 1.74
C VAL A 48 -1.23 11.04 2.07
N LEU A 49 -1.65 10.67 3.27
CA LEU A 49 -1.68 9.30 3.74
C LEU A 49 -3.11 8.78 3.71
N PHE A 50 -3.33 7.73 2.93
CA PHE A 50 -4.60 7.00 2.90
C PHE A 50 -4.54 5.81 3.86
N THR A 51 -5.51 5.72 4.76
CA THR A 51 -5.57 4.73 5.83
C THR A 51 -6.95 4.10 5.95
N ALA A 52 -7.06 3.08 6.79
CA ALA A 52 -8.33 2.49 7.20
C ALA A 52 -8.30 2.19 8.70
N ALA A 53 -9.48 2.07 9.30
CA ALA A 53 -9.61 1.66 10.70
C ALA A 53 -9.09 0.23 10.91
N GLY A 54 -8.49 -0.03 12.08
CA GLY A 54 -7.96 -1.35 12.44
C GLY A 54 -6.75 -1.82 11.62
N CYS A 55 -6.10 -0.92 10.91
CA CYS A 55 -4.94 -1.22 10.05
C CYS A 55 -3.63 -0.97 10.81
N ARG A 56 -2.93 -2.01 11.23
CA ARG A 56 -1.64 -1.91 11.93
C ARG A 56 -0.56 -1.21 11.10
N ARG A 57 -0.48 -1.50 9.82
CA ARG A 57 0.48 -0.86 8.91
C ARG A 57 0.20 0.62 8.73
N CYS A 58 -1.08 1.03 8.80
CA CYS A 58 -1.47 2.43 8.79
C CYS A 58 -1.00 3.15 10.06
N GLU A 59 -1.13 2.53 11.21
CA GLU A 59 -0.60 3.06 12.48
C GLU A 59 0.93 3.20 12.46
N GLN A 60 1.64 2.20 11.93
CA GLN A 60 3.08 2.26 11.73
C GLN A 60 3.48 3.39 10.77
N ALA A 61 2.71 3.60 9.71
CA ALA A 61 2.92 4.70 8.77
C ALA A 61 2.78 6.06 9.44
N ARG A 62 1.73 6.27 10.23
CA ARG A 62 1.55 7.51 11.02
C ARG A 62 2.72 7.75 11.95
N THR A 63 3.14 6.72 12.68
CA THR A 63 4.29 6.81 13.59
C THR A 63 5.57 7.16 12.84
N THR A 64 5.84 6.54 11.71
CA THR A 64 7.03 6.84 10.90
C THR A 64 7.04 8.28 10.42
N LEU A 65 5.91 8.79 9.91
CA LEU A 65 5.77 10.17 9.44
C LEU A 65 5.91 11.18 10.60
N THR A 66 5.26 10.92 11.71
CA THR A 66 5.31 11.79 12.89
C THR A 66 6.72 11.86 13.46
N ARG A 67 7.42 10.74 13.56
CA ARG A 67 8.82 10.72 14.03
C ARG A 67 9.79 11.40 13.07
N ALA A 68 9.49 11.39 11.78
CA ALA A 68 10.27 12.13 10.78
C ALA A 68 10.00 13.64 10.82
N GLY A 69 9.02 14.10 11.59
CA GLY A 69 8.67 15.51 11.71
C GLY A 69 8.07 16.11 10.44
N VAL A 70 7.46 15.30 9.58
CA VAL A 70 6.84 15.75 8.34
C VAL A 70 5.34 15.98 8.54
N GLU A 71 4.84 17.06 7.96
CA GLU A 71 3.40 17.32 7.89
C GLU A 71 2.76 16.46 6.80
N PHE A 72 1.61 15.89 7.09
CA PHE A 72 0.83 15.13 6.15
C PHE A 72 -0.66 15.29 6.41
N ALA A 73 -1.46 15.23 5.35
CA ALA A 73 -2.90 15.07 5.44
C ALA A 73 -3.22 13.58 5.49
N GLU A 74 -4.25 13.21 6.21
CA GLU A 74 -4.72 11.84 6.30
C GLU A 74 -6.15 11.74 5.80
N MET A 75 -6.41 10.73 4.95
CA MET A 75 -7.75 10.36 4.52
C MET A 75 -8.01 8.92 4.92
N GLU A 76 -8.95 8.75 5.83
CA GLU A 76 -9.36 7.43 6.32
C GLU A 76 -10.51 6.89 5.46
N PHE A 77 -10.32 5.68 4.95
CA PHE A 77 -11.29 5.02 4.07
C PHE A 77 -12.69 4.92 4.71
N ASP A 78 -12.75 4.63 6.01
CA ASP A 78 -14.01 4.42 6.73
C ASP A 78 -14.82 5.70 6.95
N GLN A 79 -14.19 6.88 6.85
CA GLN A 79 -14.86 8.18 6.99
C GLN A 79 -15.57 8.60 5.70
N ASP A 80 -14.98 8.33 4.54
CA ASP A 80 -15.56 8.64 3.24
C ASP A 80 -15.10 7.60 2.19
N PRO A 81 -15.67 6.38 2.24
CA PRO A 81 -15.22 5.29 1.38
C PRO A 81 -15.41 5.59 -0.11
N ASP A 82 -16.48 6.26 -0.49
CA ASP A 82 -16.78 6.55 -1.89
C ASP A 82 -15.78 7.56 -2.46
N ARG A 83 -15.40 8.57 -1.68
CA ARG A 83 -14.38 9.53 -2.08
C ARG A 83 -13.02 8.86 -2.25
N VAL A 84 -12.60 8.04 -1.31
CA VAL A 84 -11.32 7.34 -1.38
C VAL A 84 -11.27 6.40 -2.58
N ARG A 85 -12.36 5.70 -2.87
CA ARG A 85 -12.47 4.88 -4.10
C ARG A 85 -12.44 5.72 -5.37
N SER A 86 -13.12 6.86 -5.39
CA SER A 86 -13.13 7.76 -6.56
C SER A 86 -11.75 8.35 -6.86
N ILE A 87 -10.91 8.54 -5.83
CA ILE A 87 -9.50 8.92 -5.99
C ILE A 87 -8.70 7.82 -6.69
N GLY A 88 -9.10 6.58 -6.57
CA GLY A 88 -8.43 5.42 -7.15
C GLY A 88 -7.56 4.66 -6.16
N VAL A 89 -7.73 4.88 -4.86
CA VAL A 89 -7.03 4.14 -3.80
C VAL A 89 -7.64 2.76 -3.65
N ALA A 90 -6.86 1.73 -3.96
CA ALA A 90 -7.30 0.34 -3.92
C ALA A 90 -6.74 -0.44 -2.71
N ALA A 91 -5.70 0.07 -2.07
CA ALA A 91 -5.08 -0.55 -0.91
C ALA A 91 -4.50 0.50 0.03
N VAL A 92 -4.52 0.21 1.31
CA VAL A 92 -3.96 1.06 2.38
C VAL A 92 -2.89 0.28 3.17
N PRO A 93 -1.91 0.95 3.79
CA PRO A 93 -1.63 2.37 3.67
C PRO A 93 -1.07 2.74 2.30
N LEU A 94 -1.38 3.93 1.84
CA LEU A 94 -0.80 4.53 0.63
C LEU A 94 -0.38 5.97 0.97
N LEU A 95 0.89 6.27 0.79
CA LEU A 95 1.44 7.61 0.95
C LEU A 95 1.73 8.20 -0.43
N VAL A 96 1.17 9.36 -0.71
CA VAL A 96 1.34 10.07 -1.97
C VAL A 96 2.04 11.40 -1.71
N ALA A 97 3.09 11.68 -2.45
CA ALA A 97 3.78 12.97 -2.45
C ALA A 97 3.38 13.77 -3.70
N ARG A 98 3.15 15.06 -3.51
CA ARG A 98 2.69 15.99 -4.55
C ARG A 98 3.59 17.20 -4.61
N ASP A 99 3.77 17.77 -5.79
CA ASP A 99 4.45 19.04 -5.97
C ASP A 99 3.54 20.24 -5.62
N ALA A 100 4.05 21.46 -5.77
CA ALA A 100 3.30 22.67 -5.49
C ALA A 100 2.09 22.86 -6.43
N ALA A 101 2.13 22.29 -7.63
CA ALA A 101 1.03 22.31 -8.60
C ALA A 101 -0.04 21.21 -8.31
N GLY A 102 0.19 20.35 -7.32
CA GLY A 102 -0.69 19.27 -6.95
C GLY A 102 -0.49 17.98 -7.75
N ALA A 103 0.51 17.92 -8.61
CA ALA A 103 0.84 16.71 -9.35
C ALA A 103 1.59 15.71 -8.48
N GLU A 104 1.29 14.42 -8.66
CA GLU A 104 1.99 13.35 -7.96
C GLU A 104 3.45 13.26 -8.42
N VAL A 105 4.38 13.30 -7.46
CA VAL A 105 5.81 13.10 -7.71
C VAL A 105 6.31 11.73 -7.27
N GLY A 106 5.52 11.01 -6.50
CA GLY A 106 5.82 9.66 -6.08
C GLY A 106 4.82 9.14 -5.04
N ARG A 107 4.89 7.83 -4.78
CA ARG A 107 4.06 7.17 -3.78
C ARG A 107 4.78 5.99 -3.14
N ILE A 108 4.33 5.62 -1.94
CA ILE A 108 4.73 4.39 -1.26
C ILE A 108 3.46 3.63 -0.91
N ALA A 109 3.35 2.39 -1.40
CA ALA A 109 2.25 1.49 -1.10
C ALA A 109 2.70 0.41 -0.10
N GLY A 110 1.83 0.07 0.84
CA GLY A 110 2.10 -0.94 1.85
C GLY A 110 2.97 -0.41 2.98
N ARG A 111 4.01 -1.14 3.36
CA ARG A 111 4.87 -0.75 4.48
C ARG A 111 5.65 0.53 4.18
N ILE A 112 5.46 1.55 4.99
CA ILE A 112 6.14 2.83 4.88
C ILE A 112 7.32 2.84 5.85
N GLY A 113 8.50 2.50 5.33
CA GLY A 113 9.75 2.50 6.09
C GLY A 113 10.48 3.83 5.99
N ARG A 114 11.41 4.08 6.93
CA ARG A 114 12.20 5.32 7.01
C ARG A 114 12.99 5.62 5.74
N ARG A 115 13.63 4.60 5.14
CA ARG A 115 14.42 4.75 3.92
C ARG A 115 13.56 5.09 2.69
N ALA A 116 12.42 4.42 2.56
CA ALA A 116 11.48 4.70 1.48
C ALA A 116 10.91 6.12 1.61
N LEU A 117 10.56 6.52 2.83
CA LEU A 117 10.10 7.88 3.13
C LEU A 117 11.18 8.92 2.77
N ALA A 118 12.42 8.73 3.19
CA ALA A 118 13.52 9.65 2.88
C ALA A 118 13.71 9.81 1.35
N ARG A 119 13.65 8.71 0.60
CA ARG A 119 13.71 8.76 -0.87
C ARG A 119 12.53 9.50 -1.49
N LEU A 120 11.33 9.32 -0.95
CA LEU A 120 10.16 10.03 -1.43
C LEU A 120 10.25 11.53 -1.16
N LEU A 121 10.66 11.90 0.05
CA LEU A 121 10.85 13.31 0.44
C LEU A 121 11.92 14.02 -0.39
N SER A 122 12.96 13.30 -0.82
CA SER A 122 14.01 13.87 -1.68
C SER A 122 13.52 14.26 -3.09
N ARG A 123 12.35 13.76 -3.50
CA ARG A 123 11.70 14.12 -4.78
C ARG A 123 10.84 15.38 -4.67
N LEU A 124 10.54 15.80 -3.45
CA LEU A 124 9.81 17.05 -3.24
C LEU A 124 10.75 18.24 -3.49
N PRO A 125 10.33 19.20 -4.31
CA PRO A 125 11.11 20.43 -4.53
C PRO A 125 11.14 21.33 -3.30
#